data_cdbf0275a1bd902bd8915d632a7c52cc
#
_entry.id   cdbf0275a1bd902bd8915d632a7c52cc
#
_cell.length_a   1.000
_cell.length_b   1.000
_cell.length_c   1.000
_cell.angle_alpha   90.00
_cell.angle_beta   90.00
_cell.angle_gamma   90.00
#
_symmetry.space_group_name_H-M   'P 1'
#
loop_
_entity.id
_entity.type
_entity.pdbx_description
1 polymer ?
#
loop_
_entity_poly.entity_id
_entity_poly.type
_entity_poly.pdbx_seq_one_letter_code
_entity_poly.pdbx_strand_id
1 'polypeptide(L)'
;MTRNYYIGLDVGTSVIKAAAFSEAGKLIKIVSEPAPKSKIVDRASQDMNEIWDITWNLLAQLVDKLDYGTPISIGVCGQGDGLWMLDQNGKPVTDAILWNDSFAQGSVDECGSTWAAR
;
A
#
# COMPACT_ATOMS: atom_id res chain seq x y z
N MET A 1 -20.64 7.45 -26.97
CA MET A 1 -20.87 6.58 -25.81
C MET A 1 -19.70 6.74 -24.86
N THR A 2 -19.96 7.04 -23.64
CA THR A 2 -18.94 7.03 -22.57
C THR A 2 -18.54 5.58 -22.30
N ARG A 3 -17.24 5.29 -22.41
CA ARG A 3 -16.70 3.99 -22.01
C ARG A 3 -16.51 4.00 -20.50
N ASN A 4 -16.66 2.85 -19.89
CA ASN A 4 -16.36 2.65 -18.48
C ASN A 4 -15.02 1.92 -18.31
N TYR A 5 -14.39 2.11 -17.16
CA TYR A 5 -13.19 1.35 -16.79
C TYR A 5 -13.12 1.08 -15.29
N TYR A 6 -12.33 0.10 -14.95
CA TYR A 6 -12.03 -0.27 -13.56
C TYR A 6 -10.62 0.16 -13.21
N ILE A 7 -10.38 0.49 -11.96
CA ILE A 7 -9.04 0.79 -11.44
C ILE A 7 -8.61 -0.34 -10.51
N GLY A 8 -7.40 -0.86 -10.71
CA GLY A 8 -6.67 -1.68 -9.76
C GLY A 8 -5.59 -0.86 -9.08
N LEU A 9 -5.57 -0.85 -7.76
CA LEU A 9 -4.54 -0.21 -6.94
C LEU A 9 -3.80 -1.27 -6.14
N ASP A 10 -2.48 -1.29 -6.26
CA ASP A 10 -1.58 -2.16 -5.49
C ASP A 10 -0.61 -1.30 -4.69
N VAL A 11 -0.81 -1.25 -3.37
CA VAL A 11 0.07 -0.54 -2.42
C VAL A 11 1.08 -1.53 -1.87
N GLY A 12 2.09 -1.83 -2.69
CA GLY A 12 3.11 -2.83 -2.35
C GLY A 12 4.22 -2.31 -1.45
N THR A 13 5.03 -3.21 -0.94
CA THR A 13 6.18 -2.89 -0.06
C THR A 13 7.26 -2.08 -0.79
N SER A 14 7.51 -2.38 -2.06
CA SER A 14 8.59 -1.77 -2.85
C SER A 14 8.09 -0.79 -3.90
N VAL A 15 6.89 -1.00 -4.43
CA VAL A 15 6.32 -0.22 -5.52
C VAL A 15 4.82 -0.08 -5.31
N ILE A 16 4.30 1.11 -5.52
CA ILE A 16 2.87 1.40 -5.57
C ILE A 16 2.46 1.51 -7.04
N LYS A 17 1.37 0.86 -7.44
CA LYS A 17 0.89 0.81 -8.83
C LYS A 17 -0.59 1.11 -8.91
N ALA A 18 -0.99 1.85 -9.90
CA ALA A 18 -2.39 2.01 -10.27
C ALA A 18 -2.56 1.69 -11.76
N ALA A 19 -3.58 0.91 -12.09
CA ALA A 19 -3.84 0.49 -13.46
C ALA A 19 -5.32 0.64 -13.82
N ALA A 20 -5.58 1.04 -15.05
CA ALA A 20 -6.92 1.12 -15.62
C ALA A 20 -7.18 -0.07 -16.55
N PHE A 21 -8.33 -0.68 -16.40
CA PHE A 21 -8.78 -1.82 -17.21
C PHE A 21 -10.14 -1.54 -17.85
N SER A 22 -10.30 -1.90 -19.10
CA SER A 22 -11.59 -1.84 -19.78
C SER A 22 -12.61 -2.82 -19.16
N GLU A 23 -13.88 -2.67 -19.49
CA GLU A 23 -14.94 -3.62 -19.09
C GLU A 23 -14.68 -5.06 -19.57
N ALA A 24 -13.89 -5.22 -20.63
CA ALA A 24 -13.42 -6.52 -21.10
C ALA A 24 -12.15 -7.05 -20.39
N GLY A 25 -11.69 -6.38 -19.34
CA GLY A 25 -10.48 -6.76 -18.59
C GLY A 25 -9.14 -6.44 -19.28
N LYS A 26 -9.17 -5.68 -20.37
CA LYS A 26 -7.94 -5.31 -21.08
C LYS A 26 -7.26 -4.15 -20.36
N LEU A 27 -5.96 -4.28 -20.09
CA LEU A 27 -5.14 -3.19 -19.55
C LEU A 27 -5.12 -2.00 -20.54
N ILE A 28 -5.50 -0.83 -20.05
CA ILE A 28 -5.50 0.43 -20.81
C ILE A 28 -4.24 1.22 -20.48
N LYS A 29 -3.97 1.40 -19.19
CA LYS A 29 -2.83 2.18 -18.69
C LYS A 29 -2.38 1.69 -17.32
N ILE A 30 -1.10 1.81 -17.04
CA ILE A 30 -0.51 1.60 -15.73
C ILE A 30 0.42 2.75 -15.39
N VAL A 31 0.40 3.18 -14.13
CA VAL A 31 1.35 4.13 -13.54
C VAL A 31 1.91 3.52 -12.26
N SER A 32 3.14 3.83 -11.94
CA SER A 32 3.80 3.28 -10.74
C SER A 32 4.85 4.23 -10.20
N GLU A 33 5.06 4.16 -8.87
CA GLU A 33 6.13 4.86 -8.17
C GLU A 33 6.77 3.94 -7.14
N PRO A 34 8.05 4.11 -6.82
CA PRO A 34 8.66 3.42 -5.69
C PRO A 34 7.92 3.75 -4.40
N ALA A 35 7.70 2.75 -3.55
CA ALA A 35 7.20 2.99 -2.20
C ALA A 35 8.27 3.67 -1.32
N PRO A 36 7.88 4.41 -0.27
CA PRO A 36 8.82 5.06 0.63
C PRO A 36 9.78 4.04 1.25
N LYS A 37 11.03 4.41 1.38
CA LYS A 37 12.03 3.61 2.10
C LYS A 37 12.05 4.00 3.58
N SER A 38 12.40 3.03 4.44
CA SER A 38 12.63 3.32 5.85
C SER A 38 13.67 4.43 6.02
N LYS A 39 13.35 5.40 6.88
CA LYS A 39 14.25 6.48 7.29
C LYS A 39 15.05 6.08 8.55
N ILE A 40 14.73 4.92 9.14
CA ILE A 40 15.36 4.40 10.33
C ILE A 40 16.30 3.27 9.92
N VAL A 41 17.56 3.36 10.33
CA VAL A 41 18.58 2.33 10.05
C VAL A 41 18.16 1.01 10.70
N ASP A 42 18.40 -0.08 10.00
CA ASP A 42 18.10 -1.47 10.43
C ASP A 42 16.61 -1.73 10.75
N ARG A 43 15.71 -0.88 10.21
CA ARG A 43 14.26 -1.06 10.36
C ARG A 43 13.60 -1.19 9.00
N ALA A 44 12.56 -2.00 8.95
CA ALA A 44 11.64 -2.05 7.83
C ALA A 44 10.37 -1.27 8.20
N SER A 45 10.37 0.03 7.92
CA SER A 45 9.25 0.93 8.24
C SER A 45 8.94 1.84 7.06
N GLN A 46 7.73 2.39 7.03
CA GLN A 46 7.30 3.35 6.01
C GLN A 46 6.42 4.44 6.63
N ASP A 47 6.64 5.68 6.20
CA ASP A 47 5.79 6.82 6.53
C ASP A 47 4.43 6.66 5.83
N MET A 48 3.36 6.52 6.61
CA MET A 48 2.01 6.28 6.09
C MET A 48 1.44 7.49 5.34
N ASN A 49 1.83 8.72 5.70
CA ASN A 49 1.41 9.91 4.96
C ASN A 49 2.09 9.95 3.59
N GLU A 50 3.37 9.60 3.50
CA GLU A 50 4.09 9.53 2.22
C GLU A 50 3.50 8.47 1.30
N ILE A 51 3.12 7.29 1.84
CA ILE A 51 2.39 6.26 1.09
C ILE A 51 1.06 6.81 0.55
N TRP A 52 0.31 7.54 1.38
CA TRP A 52 -0.95 8.15 0.99
C TRP A 52 -0.76 9.16 -0.14
N ASP A 53 0.21 10.05 -0.01
CA ASP A 53 0.50 11.09 -1.00
C ASP A 53 0.90 10.49 -2.35
N ILE A 54 1.78 9.48 -2.35
CA ILE A 54 2.16 8.76 -3.57
C ILE A 54 0.94 8.08 -4.20
N THR A 55 0.14 7.38 -3.39
CA THR A 55 -1.06 6.68 -3.86
C THR A 55 -2.06 7.63 -4.49
N TRP A 56 -2.34 8.75 -3.82
CA TRP A 56 -3.24 9.78 -4.34
C TRP A 56 -2.75 10.40 -5.64
N ASN A 57 -1.46 10.74 -5.70
CA ASN A 57 -0.86 11.32 -6.90
C ASN A 57 -0.89 10.34 -8.09
N LEU A 58 -0.66 9.05 -7.87
CA LEU A 58 -0.77 8.03 -8.91
C LEU A 58 -2.20 7.89 -9.42
N LEU A 59 -3.19 7.88 -8.53
CA LEU A 59 -4.60 7.83 -8.92
C LEU A 59 -5.00 9.07 -9.72
N ALA A 60 -4.61 10.26 -9.27
CA ALA A 60 -4.86 11.51 -10.00
C ALA A 60 -4.20 11.48 -11.39
N GLN A 61 -2.94 11.08 -11.49
CA GLN A 61 -2.25 10.94 -12.78
C GLN A 61 -2.95 9.94 -13.72
N LEU A 62 -3.44 8.82 -13.16
CA LEU A 62 -4.12 7.81 -13.96
C LEU A 62 -5.43 8.36 -14.52
N VAL A 63 -6.25 9.01 -13.69
CA VAL A 63 -7.57 9.51 -14.06
C VAL A 63 -7.46 10.72 -14.99
N ASP A 64 -6.64 11.71 -14.63
CA ASP A 64 -6.54 12.97 -15.39
C ASP A 64 -5.91 12.79 -16.78
N LYS A 65 -5.01 11.83 -16.93
CA LYS A 65 -4.29 11.57 -18.20
C LYS A 65 -4.92 10.45 -19.01
N LEU A 66 -6.02 9.87 -18.54
CA LEU A 66 -6.70 8.78 -19.25
C LEU A 66 -7.90 9.31 -20.04
N ASP A 67 -7.66 9.64 -21.31
CA ASP A 67 -8.75 9.96 -22.25
C ASP A 67 -9.44 8.67 -22.74
N TYR A 68 -10.15 7.99 -21.84
CA TYR A 68 -10.82 6.73 -22.15
C TYR A 68 -12.30 6.72 -21.78
N GLY A 69 -12.68 7.29 -20.64
CA GLY A 69 -14.06 7.27 -20.14
C GLY A 69 -14.16 7.51 -18.64
N THR A 70 -15.10 6.84 -17.99
CA THR A 70 -15.44 7.05 -16.58
C THR A 70 -14.99 5.86 -15.72
N PRO A 71 -14.24 6.10 -14.62
CA PRO A 71 -13.96 5.05 -13.63
C PRO A 71 -15.24 4.70 -12.88
N ILE A 72 -15.59 3.42 -12.81
CA ILE A 72 -16.82 2.95 -12.15
C ILE A 72 -16.56 2.17 -10.86
N SER A 73 -15.36 1.68 -10.67
CA SER A 73 -14.95 1.08 -9.39
C SER A 73 -13.42 1.03 -9.24
N ILE A 74 -12.98 0.87 -8.02
CA ILE A 74 -11.59 0.66 -7.65
C ILE A 74 -11.47 -0.60 -6.79
N GLY A 75 -10.57 -1.50 -7.17
CA GLY A 75 -10.12 -2.60 -6.34
C GLY A 75 -8.77 -2.25 -5.70
N VAL A 76 -8.65 -2.46 -4.40
CA VAL A 76 -7.44 -2.14 -3.65
C VAL A 76 -6.81 -3.41 -3.10
N CYS A 77 -5.51 -3.55 -3.33
CA CYS A 77 -4.64 -4.54 -2.72
C CYS A 77 -3.48 -3.82 -2.04
N GLY A 78 -2.97 -4.37 -0.97
CA GLY A 78 -1.82 -3.82 -0.27
C GLY A 78 -1.01 -4.90 0.44
N GLN A 79 0.16 -4.51 0.94
CA GLN A 79 0.96 -5.38 1.79
C GLN A 79 0.21 -5.68 3.10
N GLY A 80 0.35 -6.92 3.60
CA GLY A 80 -0.25 -7.37 4.86
C GLY A 80 0.80 -7.59 5.95
N ASP A 81 0.35 -8.16 7.08
CA ASP A 81 1.16 -8.65 8.21
C ASP A 81 2.09 -7.61 8.87
N GLY A 82 1.85 -6.33 8.64
CA GLY A 82 2.55 -5.23 9.30
C GLY A 82 1.70 -4.58 10.39
N LEU A 83 2.31 -3.69 11.15
CA LEU A 83 1.63 -2.89 12.17
C LEU A 83 1.37 -1.48 11.65
N TRP A 84 0.11 -1.13 11.46
CA TRP A 84 -0.38 0.13 10.90
C TRP A 84 -1.30 0.80 11.92
N MET A 85 -0.80 1.74 12.69
CA MET A 85 -1.55 2.35 13.79
C MET A 85 -2.04 3.74 13.43
N LEU A 86 -3.34 3.95 13.64
CA LEU A 86 -3.99 5.25 13.51
C LEU A 86 -4.54 5.70 14.86
N ASP A 87 -4.55 6.99 15.11
CA ASP A 87 -5.23 7.58 16.25
C ASP A 87 -6.75 7.68 16.01
N GLN A 88 -7.47 8.19 16.99
CA GLN A 88 -8.93 8.37 16.92
C GLN A 88 -9.40 9.33 15.81
N ASN A 89 -8.49 10.14 15.26
CA ASN A 89 -8.76 11.07 14.16
C ASN A 89 -8.33 10.50 12.80
N GLY A 90 -7.89 9.24 12.75
CA GLY A 90 -7.40 8.59 11.55
C GLY A 90 -6.00 9.02 11.12
N LYS A 91 -5.21 9.63 12.03
CA LYS A 91 -3.83 10.02 11.74
C LYS A 91 -2.84 8.94 12.17
N PRO A 92 -1.76 8.73 11.42
CA PRO A 92 -0.70 7.83 11.83
C PRO A 92 -0.12 8.20 13.20
N VAL A 93 -0.03 7.20 14.08
CA VAL A 93 0.61 7.36 15.40
C VAL A 93 2.13 7.31 15.27
N THR A 94 2.62 6.50 14.35
CA THR A 94 4.03 6.32 14.01
C THR A 94 4.12 5.80 12.57
N ASP A 95 5.34 5.66 12.05
CA ASP A 95 5.58 4.92 10.81
C ASP A 95 5.02 3.50 10.91
N ALA A 96 4.50 2.99 9.81
CA ALA A 96 4.12 1.58 9.72
C ALA A 96 5.34 0.70 9.89
N ILE A 97 5.23 -0.33 10.73
CA ILE A 97 6.24 -1.38 10.87
C ILE A 97 5.86 -2.50 9.90
N LEU A 98 6.74 -2.78 8.95
CA LEU A 98 6.43 -3.70 7.87
C LEU A 98 6.58 -5.16 8.31
N TRP A 99 5.99 -6.05 7.54
CA TRP A 99 5.99 -7.49 7.76
C TRP A 99 7.39 -8.13 7.82
N ASN A 100 8.37 -7.52 7.19
CA ASN A 100 9.76 -7.96 7.14
C ASN A 100 10.68 -7.25 8.15
N ASP A 101 10.13 -6.51 9.12
CA ASP A 101 10.87 -5.91 10.23
C ASP A 101 11.20 -6.97 11.28
N SER A 102 12.46 -7.04 11.69
CA SER A 102 12.95 -8.02 12.67
C SER A 102 13.01 -7.49 14.10
N PHE A 103 12.51 -6.27 14.36
CA PHE A 103 12.63 -5.62 15.68
C PHE A 103 12.02 -6.42 16.83
N ALA A 104 10.93 -7.14 16.60
CA ALA A 104 10.25 -7.94 17.61
C ALA A 104 10.81 -9.37 17.76
N GLN A 105 11.84 -9.74 17.02
CA GLN A 105 12.36 -11.12 16.99
C GLN A 105 12.72 -11.64 18.39
N GLY A 106 13.42 -10.83 19.20
CA GLY A 106 13.78 -11.22 20.57
C GLY A 106 12.57 -11.49 21.46
N SER A 107 11.52 -10.65 21.36
CA SER A 107 10.27 -10.84 22.11
C SER A 107 9.49 -12.08 21.66
N VAL A 108 9.53 -12.40 20.37
CA VAL A 108 8.90 -13.62 19.81
C VAL A 108 9.63 -14.86 20.34
N ASP A 109 10.96 -14.84 20.38
CA ASP A 109 11.76 -15.95 20.89
C ASP A 109 11.51 -16.20 22.40
N GLU A 110 11.38 -15.12 23.19
CA GLU A 110 11.00 -15.21 24.61
C GLU A 110 9.58 -15.77 24.81
N CYS A 111 8.59 -15.28 24.04
CA CYS A 111 7.23 -15.80 24.09
C CYS A 111 7.16 -17.26 23.66
N GLY A 112 7.86 -17.64 22.60
CA GLY A 112 7.91 -19.03 22.10
C GLY A 112 8.44 -20.00 23.15
N SER A 113 9.48 -19.63 23.90
CA SER A 113 10.04 -20.44 24.99
C SER A 113 9.05 -20.62 26.14
N THR A 114 8.23 -19.62 26.44
CA THR A 114 7.21 -19.64 27.50
C THR A 114 6.03 -20.55 27.16
N TRP A 115 5.62 -20.61 25.87
CA TRP A 115 4.52 -21.49 25.44
C TRP A 115 4.92 -22.94 25.30
N ALA A 116 6.19 -23.24 24.98
CA ALA A 116 6.71 -24.59 24.90
C ALA A 116 6.91 -25.26 26.28
N ALA A 117 6.87 -24.48 27.36
CA ALA A 117 7.06 -24.94 28.75
C ALA A 117 5.73 -25.22 29.49
N ARG A 118 4.59 -25.15 28.82
CA ARG A 118 3.25 -25.50 29.34
C ARG A 118 2.66 -26.66 28.56
#